data_542627e38ba329a9f8fd63519b22a718
#
_entry.id   542627e38ba329a9f8fd63519b22a718
#
_cell.length_a   1.000
_cell.length_b   1.000
_cell.length_c   1.000
_cell.angle_alpha   90.00
_cell.angle_beta   90.00
_cell.angle_gamma   90.00
#
_symmetry.space_group_name_H-M   'P 1'
#
loop_
_entity.id
_entity.type
_entity.pdbx_description
1 polymer ?
#
loop_
_entity_poly.entity_id
_entity_poly.type
_entity_poly.pdbx_seq_one_letter_code
_entity_poly.pdbx_strand_id
1 'polypeptide(L)'
;MITKNTQDNQNRPGEQSLQHLMAHAILGAATSYATGQNIGIGALSAISSEAAAPTLSKFLFGKDSKELTQDEKDTITNIITLATASTVYAVTDGDVAGSVNAAEVGRVGVENNATFIDQDNFVKKVILNGDKGIYKCNFQNNECIDRPVKIGESMFEDAFISPDTGKPVGRVYIGESIDGYVYRLNDRAWSAGFFSEEMYAYNSLPGNIYDIKSNYPGHEDRSYHGFLFDGKYITLREGGNILAGMNAATLSIPYDEFQKASGALHAGGKLGLIRHKTTGYTYGTYPRYGEINYQYLRSKYGYNLGLKRIECNLDINNIKSLECKK
;
A
#
# COMPACT_ATOMS: atom_id res chain seq x y z
N MET A 1 4.16 9.68 -39.12
CA MET A 1 5.49 10.30 -39.32
C MET A 1 5.83 11.02 -38.02
N ILE A 2 6.59 10.39 -37.13
CA ILE A 2 6.99 10.99 -35.85
C ILE A 2 8.26 11.78 -36.10
N THR A 3 8.16 13.09 -36.09
CA THR A 3 9.27 14.01 -36.31
C THR A 3 10.31 13.89 -35.17
N LYS A 4 11.54 13.58 -35.53
CA LYS A 4 12.72 13.58 -34.64
C LYS A 4 12.89 14.97 -34.00
N ASN A 5 12.63 15.10 -32.73
CA ASN A 5 13.06 16.24 -31.94
C ASN A 5 14.40 15.85 -31.27
N THR A 6 15.49 16.45 -31.75
CA THR A 6 16.87 16.03 -31.52
C THR A 6 17.41 16.31 -30.10
N GLN A 7 16.63 16.89 -29.21
CA GLN A 7 17.05 17.22 -27.84
C GLN A 7 16.62 16.24 -26.75
N ASP A 8 15.73 15.31 -27.09
CA ASP A 8 15.05 14.40 -26.10
C ASP A 8 15.58 12.95 -26.13
N ASN A 9 16.68 12.69 -26.84
CA ASN A 9 17.14 11.33 -27.13
C ASN A 9 18.04 10.67 -26.05
N GLN A 10 18.41 11.38 -24.97
CA GLN A 10 19.40 10.84 -24.02
C GLN A 10 18.82 9.79 -23.05
N ASN A 11 17.50 9.72 -22.88
CA ASN A 11 16.85 8.81 -21.94
C ASN A 11 16.00 7.69 -22.60
N ARG A 12 15.96 7.63 -23.92
CA ARG A 12 15.21 6.57 -24.64
C ARG A 12 16.08 5.34 -24.86
N PRO A 13 15.47 4.11 -24.86
CA PRO A 13 16.21 2.89 -25.15
C PRO A 13 16.87 2.98 -26.53
N GLY A 14 18.15 2.60 -26.62
CA GLY A 14 18.87 2.56 -27.89
C GLY A 14 18.21 1.66 -28.90
N GLU A 15 18.33 1.99 -30.21
CA GLU A 15 17.82 1.16 -31.30
C GLU A 15 18.32 -0.28 -31.16
N GLN A 16 17.42 -1.28 -31.35
CA GLN A 16 17.67 -2.72 -31.21
C GLN A 16 17.95 -3.20 -29.76
N SER A 17 17.89 -2.34 -28.73
CA SER A 17 17.90 -2.84 -27.36
C SER A 17 16.67 -3.71 -27.06
N LEU A 18 16.79 -4.62 -26.10
CA LEU A 18 15.64 -5.47 -25.67
C LEU A 18 14.41 -4.62 -25.33
N GLN A 19 14.61 -3.50 -24.64
CA GLN A 19 13.52 -2.56 -24.27
C GLN A 19 12.88 -1.91 -25.50
N HIS A 20 13.68 -1.55 -26.51
CA HIS A 20 13.17 -0.99 -27.77
C HIS A 20 12.33 -2.02 -28.54
N LEU A 21 12.82 -3.27 -28.62
CA LEU A 21 12.09 -4.37 -29.26
C LEU A 21 10.79 -4.71 -28.51
N MET A 22 10.80 -4.72 -27.18
CA MET A 22 9.62 -4.93 -26.36
C MET A 22 8.57 -3.82 -26.58
N ALA A 23 8.98 -2.55 -26.63
CA ALA A 23 8.05 -1.45 -26.90
C ALA A 23 7.39 -1.58 -28.27
N HIS A 24 8.15 -1.94 -29.29
CA HIS A 24 7.60 -2.20 -30.62
C HIS A 24 6.64 -3.39 -30.66
N ALA A 25 6.94 -4.46 -29.92
CA ALA A 25 6.05 -5.63 -29.84
C ALA A 25 4.72 -5.27 -29.18
N ILE A 26 4.74 -4.50 -28.08
CA ILE A 26 3.53 -4.05 -27.38
C ILE A 26 2.70 -3.11 -28.27
N LEU A 27 3.33 -2.12 -28.89
CA LEU A 27 2.66 -1.20 -29.82
C LEU A 27 2.10 -1.91 -31.02
N GLY A 28 2.84 -2.88 -31.59
CA GLY A 28 2.39 -3.71 -32.70
C GLY A 28 1.16 -4.54 -32.34
N ALA A 29 1.12 -5.13 -31.14
CA ALA A 29 -0.03 -5.88 -30.67
C ALA A 29 -1.27 -4.97 -30.49
N ALA A 30 -1.13 -3.82 -29.87
CA ALA A 30 -2.22 -2.86 -29.70
C ALA A 30 -2.77 -2.38 -31.06
N THR A 31 -1.89 -2.11 -32.02
CA THR A 31 -2.27 -1.71 -33.38
C THR A 31 -3.00 -2.84 -34.13
N SER A 32 -2.50 -4.08 -34.04
CA SER A 32 -3.11 -5.24 -34.69
C SER A 32 -4.52 -5.49 -34.17
N TYR A 33 -4.76 -5.35 -32.88
CA TYR A 33 -6.09 -5.46 -32.30
C TYR A 33 -7.02 -4.35 -32.80
N ALA A 34 -6.56 -3.11 -32.77
CA ALA A 34 -7.36 -1.96 -33.24
C ALA A 34 -7.74 -2.06 -34.75
N THR A 35 -6.94 -2.77 -35.54
CA THR A 35 -7.15 -2.97 -36.98
C THR A 35 -7.74 -4.34 -37.36
N GLY A 36 -8.02 -5.18 -36.36
CA GLY A 36 -8.59 -6.53 -36.61
C GLY A 36 -7.62 -7.52 -37.25
N GLN A 37 -6.30 -7.34 -37.07
CA GLN A 37 -5.26 -8.19 -37.65
C GLN A 37 -4.72 -9.20 -36.64
N ASN A 38 -4.13 -10.31 -37.12
CA ASN A 38 -3.51 -11.34 -36.31
C ASN A 38 -2.20 -10.85 -35.66
N ILE A 39 -1.97 -11.24 -34.41
CA ILE A 39 -0.82 -10.85 -33.60
C ILE A 39 0.28 -11.91 -33.68
N GLY A 40 1.52 -11.45 -33.79
CA GLY A 40 2.68 -12.35 -33.73
C GLY A 40 2.97 -12.85 -32.30
N ILE A 41 3.38 -14.11 -32.17
CA ILE A 41 3.67 -14.81 -30.89
C ILE A 41 4.70 -14.05 -30.04
N GLY A 42 5.61 -13.28 -30.63
CA GLY A 42 6.61 -12.50 -29.91
C GLY A 42 6.05 -11.33 -29.09
N ALA A 43 4.83 -10.84 -29.40
CA ALA A 43 4.19 -9.78 -28.65
C ALA A 43 3.66 -10.28 -27.30
N LEU A 44 3.28 -11.54 -27.19
CA LEU A 44 2.73 -12.15 -25.98
C LEU A 44 3.65 -12.04 -24.76
N SER A 45 4.92 -12.36 -24.93
CA SER A 45 5.89 -12.31 -23.84
C SER A 45 6.25 -10.88 -23.41
N ALA A 46 6.17 -9.91 -24.32
CA ALA A 46 6.45 -8.50 -24.03
C ALA A 46 5.32 -7.85 -23.22
N ILE A 47 4.06 -8.19 -23.51
CA ILE A 47 2.88 -7.60 -22.89
C ILE A 47 2.67 -8.12 -21.46
N SER A 48 2.92 -9.41 -21.23
CA SER A 48 2.75 -10.03 -19.91
C SER A 48 3.87 -9.73 -18.92
N SER A 49 4.91 -8.98 -19.35
CA SER A 49 6.04 -8.66 -18.47
C SER A 49 5.76 -7.46 -17.58
N GLU A 50 6.23 -7.50 -16.32
CA GLU A 50 6.21 -6.37 -15.40
C GLU A 50 7.01 -5.15 -15.93
N ALA A 51 7.82 -5.37 -16.96
CA ALA A 51 8.60 -4.35 -17.64
C ALA A 51 7.82 -3.57 -18.71
N ALA A 52 6.58 -3.95 -19.04
CA ALA A 52 5.82 -3.34 -20.15
C ALA A 52 5.61 -1.82 -19.92
N ALA A 53 5.09 -1.43 -18.78
CA ALA A 53 4.82 -0.02 -18.47
C ALA A 53 6.11 0.82 -18.36
N PRO A 54 7.16 0.42 -17.62
CA PRO A 54 8.44 1.11 -17.60
C PRO A 54 9.10 1.21 -18.99
N THR A 55 8.99 0.16 -19.79
CA THR A 55 9.53 0.12 -21.16
C THR A 55 8.84 1.13 -22.06
N LEU A 56 7.50 1.18 -22.04
CA LEU A 56 6.74 2.17 -22.80
C LEU A 56 6.96 3.59 -22.31
N SER A 57 7.10 3.80 -21.00
CA SER A 57 7.42 5.09 -20.40
C SER A 57 8.72 5.67 -20.96
N LYS A 58 9.78 4.87 -20.94
CA LYS A 58 11.08 5.26 -21.51
C LYS A 58 11.01 5.45 -23.01
N PHE A 59 10.32 4.55 -23.73
CA PHE A 59 10.25 4.58 -25.19
C PHE A 59 9.44 5.77 -25.73
N LEU A 60 8.26 6.01 -25.18
CA LEU A 60 7.34 7.05 -25.67
C LEU A 60 7.71 8.44 -25.16
N PHE A 61 8.05 8.54 -23.86
CA PHE A 61 8.20 9.83 -23.18
C PHE A 61 9.62 10.12 -22.72
N GLY A 62 10.56 9.17 -22.78
CA GLY A 62 11.93 9.34 -22.29
C GLY A 62 12.03 9.50 -20.77
N LYS A 63 10.96 9.18 -20.04
CA LYS A 63 10.81 9.38 -18.59
C LYS A 63 10.74 8.06 -17.83
N ASP A 64 11.09 8.08 -16.55
CA ASP A 64 10.73 7.00 -15.64
C ASP A 64 9.23 7.02 -15.33
N SER A 65 8.63 5.86 -15.08
CA SER A 65 7.18 5.75 -14.81
C SER A 65 6.69 6.64 -13.66
N LYS A 66 7.59 7.01 -12.74
CA LYS A 66 7.32 7.91 -11.61
C LYS A 66 7.20 9.38 -12.01
N GLU A 67 7.78 9.76 -13.14
CA GLU A 67 7.86 11.13 -13.65
C GLU A 67 6.77 11.45 -14.67
N LEU A 68 5.91 10.47 -14.99
CA LEU A 68 4.83 10.63 -15.95
C LEU A 68 3.70 11.48 -15.37
N THR A 69 3.17 12.37 -16.22
CA THR A 69 1.88 13.03 -15.96
C THR A 69 0.72 12.03 -16.00
N GLN A 70 -0.46 12.43 -15.55
CA GLN A 70 -1.63 11.54 -15.58
C GLN A 70 -2.00 11.16 -17.03
N ASP A 71 -2.01 12.10 -17.96
CA ASP A 71 -2.31 11.84 -19.39
C ASP A 71 -1.31 10.87 -20.03
N GLU A 72 -0.02 10.97 -19.66
CA GLU A 72 1.02 10.04 -20.14
C GLU A 72 0.81 8.62 -19.55
N LYS A 73 0.41 8.52 -18.30
CA LYS A 73 0.05 7.24 -17.66
C LYS A 73 -1.16 6.61 -18.33
N ASP A 74 -2.22 7.40 -18.58
CA ASP A 74 -3.44 6.95 -19.23
C ASP A 74 -3.14 6.45 -20.64
N THR A 75 -2.24 7.11 -21.36
CA THR A 75 -1.78 6.68 -22.70
C THR A 75 -1.11 5.31 -22.64
N ILE A 76 -0.17 5.10 -21.72
CA ILE A 76 0.52 3.80 -21.53
C ILE A 76 -0.49 2.72 -21.16
N THR A 77 -1.38 3.02 -20.23
CA THR A 77 -2.43 2.11 -19.76
C THR A 77 -3.33 1.66 -20.92
N ASN A 78 -3.79 2.58 -21.73
CA ASN A 78 -4.63 2.26 -22.91
C ASN A 78 -3.89 1.38 -23.91
N ILE A 79 -2.60 1.64 -24.16
CA ILE A 79 -1.77 0.81 -25.06
C ILE A 79 -1.65 -0.61 -24.51
N ILE A 80 -1.31 -0.78 -23.23
CA ILE A 80 -1.15 -2.11 -22.62
C ILE A 80 -2.49 -2.84 -22.56
N THR A 81 -3.58 -2.13 -22.25
CA THR A 81 -4.94 -2.69 -22.23
C THR A 81 -5.33 -3.25 -23.59
N LEU A 82 -5.14 -2.47 -24.66
CA LEU A 82 -5.41 -2.93 -26.04
C LEU A 82 -4.51 -4.09 -26.43
N ALA A 83 -3.23 -4.03 -26.08
CA ALA A 83 -2.28 -5.09 -26.37
C ALA A 83 -2.63 -6.39 -25.62
N THR A 84 -3.06 -6.31 -24.38
CA THR A 84 -3.48 -7.46 -23.57
C THR A 84 -4.77 -8.08 -24.10
N ALA A 85 -5.76 -7.26 -24.43
CA ALA A 85 -7.02 -7.72 -25.03
C ALA A 85 -6.77 -8.45 -26.34
N SER A 86 -5.88 -7.90 -27.17
CA SER A 86 -5.50 -8.50 -28.46
C SER A 86 -4.86 -9.88 -28.30
N THR A 87 -4.06 -10.04 -27.27
CA THR A 87 -3.36 -11.28 -26.94
C THR A 87 -4.33 -12.40 -26.57
N VAL A 88 -5.29 -12.11 -25.69
CA VAL A 88 -6.30 -13.10 -25.28
C VAL A 88 -7.22 -13.44 -26.44
N TYR A 89 -7.65 -12.45 -27.21
CA TYR A 89 -8.45 -12.70 -28.41
C TYR A 89 -7.77 -13.67 -29.39
N ALA A 90 -6.45 -13.51 -29.59
CA ALA A 90 -5.67 -14.38 -30.47
C ALA A 90 -5.46 -15.79 -29.91
N VAL A 91 -5.35 -15.94 -28.59
CA VAL A 91 -5.11 -17.25 -27.94
C VAL A 91 -6.40 -18.03 -27.69
N THR A 92 -7.53 -17.34 -27.49
CA THR A 92 -8.83 -17.95 -27.20
C THR A 92 -9.73 -18.12 -28.42
N ASP A 93 -9.18 -18.00 -29.62
CA ASP A 93 -9.89 -18.19 -30.90
C ASP A 93 -11.14 -17.28 -31.02
N GLY A 94 -11.03 -16.04 -30.54
CA GLY A 94 -12.06 -15.01 -30.68
C GLY A 94 -13.00 -14.83 -29.48
N ASP A 95 -12.64 -15.33 -28.29
CA ASP A 95 -13.41 -15.06 -27.08
C ASP A 95 -13.31 -13.59 -26.65
N VAL A 96 -14.31 -12.81 -27.00
CA VAL A 96 -14.42 -11.37 -26.68
C VAL A 96 -14.54 -11.16 -25.18
N ALA A 97 -15.25 -12.03 -24.44
CA ALA A 97 -15.43 -11.88 -23.00
C ALA A 97 -14.12 -12.13 -22.25
N GLY A 98 -13.37 -13.16 -22.64
CA GLY A 98 -12.03 -13.42 -22.12
C GLY A 98 -11.05 -12.29 -22.42
N SER A 99 -11.10 -11.72 -23.63
CA SER A 99 -10.26 -10.59 -24.05
C SER A 99 -10.52 -9.33 -23.22
N VAL A 100 -11.78 -9.00 -22.95
CA VAL A 100 -12.16 -7.85 -22.10
C VAL A 100 -11.72 -8.07 -20.66
N ASN A 101 -11.89 -9.28 -20.12
CA ASN A 101 -11.45 -9.61 -18.77
C ASN A 101 -9.92 -9.50 -18.61
N ALA A 102 -9.16 -10.01 -19.58
CA ALA A 102 -7.70 -9.91 -19.56
C ALA A 102 -7.21 -8.47 -19.72
N ALA A 103 -7.87 -7.67 -20.54
CA ALA A 103 -7.60 -6.24 -20.67
C ALA A 103 -7.82 -5.52 -19.33
N GLU A 104 -8.91 -5.83 -18.63
CA GLU A 104 -9.20 -5.23 -17.32
C GLU A 104 -8.16 -5.64 -16.26
N VAL A 105 -7.72 -6.90 -16.24
CA VAL A 105 -6.64 -7.37 -15.37
C VAL A 105 -5.32 -6.64 -15.67
N GLY A 106 -5.00 -6.47 -16.97
CA GLY A 106 -3.82 -5.71 -17.41
C GLY A 106 -3.91 -4.24 -16.99
N ARG A 107 -5.07 -3.61 -17.13
CA ARG A 107 -5.33 -2.23 -16.71
C ARG A 107 -5.17 -2.04 -15.21
N VAL A 108 -5.78 -2.91 -14.41
CA VAL A 108 -5.65 -2.89 -12.93
C VAL A 108 -4.19 -3.04 -12.50
N GLY A 109 -3.41 -3.89 -13.18
CA GLY A 109 -1.99 -4.08 -12.90
C GLY A 109 -1.10 -2.89 -13.26
N VAL A 110 -1.52 -2.03 -14.20
CA VAL A 110 -0.74 -0.87 -14.67
C VAL A 110 -1.10 0.42 -13.94
N GLU A 111 -2.39 0.63 -13.69
CA GLU A 111 -2.87 1.87 -13.08
C GLU A 111 -2.65 1.95 -11.58
N ASN A 112 -2.50 0.81 -10.90
CA ASN A 112 -2.78 0.81 -9.46
C ASN A 112 -1.80 -0.04 -8.65
N ASN A 113 -1.38 0.47 -7.50
CA ASN A 113 -1.05 -0.36 -6.36
C ASN A 113 -2.29 -1.20 -6.06
N ALA A 114 -2.16 -2.48 -6.16
CA ALA A 114 -3.28 -3.35 -5.89
C ALA A 114 -2.82 -4.51 -5.01
N THR A 115 -3.59 -4.77 -3.98
CA THR A 115 -3.47 -5.98 -3.17
C THR A 115 -4.46 -7.01 -3.70
N PHE A 116 -3.97 -8.14 -4.19
CA PHE A 116 -4.81 -9.23 -4.67
C PHE A 116 -4.93 -10.32 -3.63
N ILE A 117 -6.17 -10.74 -3.38
CA ILE A 117 -6.50 -11.82 -2.47
C ILE A 117 -7.23 -12.95 -3.20
N ASP A 118 -6.99 -14.19 -2.74
CA ASP A 118 -7.70 -15.37 -3.26
C ASP A 118 -9.12 -15.53 -2.68
N GLN A 119 -9.79 -16.61 -3.04
CA GLN A 119 -11.15 -16.91 -2.59
C GLN A 119 -11.26 -17.11 -1.07
N ASP A 120 -10.17 -17.53 -0.42
CA ASP A 120 -10.07 -17.67 1.03
C ASP A 120 -9.59 -16.38 1.73
N ASN A 121 -9.49 -15.28 0.95
CA ASN A 121 -9.06 -13.95 1.39
C ASN A 121 -7.57 -13.87 1.81
N PHE A 122 -6.73 -14.82 1.43
CA PHE A 122 -5.28 -14.72 1.63
C PHE A 122 -4.65 -13.78 0.58
N VAL A 123 -3.73 -12.94 1.04
CA VAL A 123 -2.99 -12.05 0.16
C VAL A 123 -2.01 -12.87 -0.69
N LYS A 124 -2.11 -12.76 -1.99
CA LYS A 124 -1.28 -13.48 -2.97
C LYS A 124 -0.28 -12.58 -3.68
N LYS A 125 -0.69 -11.35 -3.99
CA LYS A 125 0.14 -10.40 -4.73
C LYS A 125 -0.11 -8.98 -4.23
N VAL A 126 0.93 -8.18 -4.12
CA VAL A 126 0.85 -6.74 -3.88
C VAL A 126 1.69 -6.05 -4.93
N ILE A 127 1.11 -5.09 -5.63
CA ILE A 127 1.77 -4.25 -6.63
C ILE A 127 1.87 -2.85 -6.05
N LEU A 128 3.06 -2.25 -5.99
CA LEU A 128 3.32 -0.94 -5.38
C LEU A 128 3.42 0.14 -6.45
N ASN A 129 2.31 0.81 -6.80
CA ASN A 129 2.27 1.80 -7.89
C ASN A 129 1.29 2.98 -7.70
N GLY A 130 0.80 3.27 -6.47
CA GLY A 130 0.01 4.48 -6.15
C GLY A 130 -1.48 4.28 -5.83
N ASP A 131 -2.19 3.29 -6.36
CA ASP A 131 -3.54 2.93 -5.89
C ASP A 131 -3.45 1.90 -4.75
N LYS A 132 -4.36 1.99 -3.80
CA LYS A 132 -4.43 1.16 -2.60
C LYS A 132 -5.58 0.16 -2.65
N GLY A 133 -6.05 -0.16 -3.86
CA GLY A 133 -7.16 -1.08 -4.08
C GLY A 133 -6.86 -2.49 -3.56
N ILE A 134 -7.87 -3.12 -2.93
CA ILE A 134 -7.85 -4.54 -2.58
C ILE A 134 -8.84 -5.25 -3.48
N TYR A 135 -8.34 -6.25 -4.19
CA TYR A 135 -9.09 -6.98 -5.21
C TYR A 135 -9.13 -8.47 -4.90
N LYS A 136 -10.30 -9.07 -5.06
CA LYS A 136 -10.51 -10.50 -4.92
C LYS A 136 -10.60 -11.15 -6.29
N CYS A 137 -9.89 -12.27 -6.48
CA CYS A 137 -9.97 -13.07 -7.70
C CYS A 137 -9.57 -14.53 -7.46
N ASN A 138 -9.85 -15.41 -8.43
CA ASN A 138 -9.35 -16.79 -8.44
C ASN A 138 -7.88 -16.79 -8.85
N PHE A 139 -7.06 -17.53 -8.12
CA PHE A 139 -5.63 -17.69 -8.41
C PHE A 139 -5.32 -19.07 -8.94
N GLN A 140 -4.58 -19.12 -10.04
CA GLN A 140 -3.93 -20.33 -10.55
C GLN A 140 -2.48 -19.98 -10.91
N ASN A 141 -1.53 -20.78 -10.48
CA ASN A 141 -0.09 -20.55 -10.71
C ASN A 141 0.40 -19.15 -10.30
N ASN A 142 -0.13 -18.60 -9.18
CA ASN A 142 0.14 -17.24 -8.69
C ASN A 142 -0.40 -16.10 -9.58
N GLU A 143 -1.26 -16.39 -10.54
CA GLU A 143 -1.89 -15.40 -11.40
C GLU A 143 -3.39 -15.36 -11.15
N CYS A 144 -3.97 -14.18 -11.22
CA CYS A 144 -5.41 -13.95 -11.18
C CYS A 144 -5.99 -14.36 -12.54
N ILE A 145 -6.88 -15.36 -12.56
CA ILE A 145 -7.42 -15.96 -13.81
C ILE A 145 -8.81 -15.46 -14.18
N ASP A 146 -9.44 -14.67 -13.32
CA ASP A 146 -10.75 -14.09 -13.57
C ASP A 146 -10.72 -12.56 -13.38
N ARG A 147 -11.86 -11.90 -13.62
CA ARG A 147 -11.97 -10.46 -13.41
C ARG A 147 -11.85 -10.14 -11.91
N PRO A 148 -10.85 -9.33 -11.50
CA PRO A 148 -10.72 -8.92 -10.11
C PRO A 148 -11.91 -8.07 -9.66
N VAL A 149 -12.43 -8.36 -8.47
CA VAL A 149 -13.51 -7.57 -7.86
C VAL A 149 -12.91 -6.69 -6.75
N LYS A 150 -12.99 -5.37 -6.90
CA LYS A 150 -12.55 -4.44 -5.86
C LYS A 150 -13.43 -4.59 -4.62
N ILE A 151 -12.82 -4.86 -3.47
CA ILE A 151 -13.51 -5.05 -2.18
C ILE A 151 -13.26 -3.90 -1.20
N GLY A 152 -12.35 -2.97 -1.54
CA GLY A 152 -12.01 -1.83 -0.71
C GLY A 152 -10.63 -1.28 -1.04
N GLU A 153 -10.08 -0.51 -0.09
CA GLU A 153 -8.74 0.07 -0.21
C GLU A 153 -7.96 -0.15 1.07
N SER A 154 -6.65 -0.37 0.96
CA SER A 154 -5.75 -0.32 2.10
C SER A 154 -5.43 1.13 2.48
N MET A 155 -5.15 1.38 3.74
CA MET A 155 -4.77 2.71 4.21
C MET A 155 -3.36 3.09 3.75
N PHE A 156 -2.46 2.11 3.72
CA PHE A 156 -1.06 2.27 3.31
C PHE A 156 -0.76 1.38 2.11
N GLU A 157 0.16 1.81 1.27
CA GLU A 157 0.53 1.09 0.04
C GLU A 157 1.14 -0.29 0.33
N ASP A 158 1.95 -0.38 1.37
CA ASP A 158 2.68 -1.57 1.79
C ASP A 158 2.01 -2.32 2.95
N ALA A 159 0.68 -2.15 3.13
CA ALA A 159 -0.08 -2.71 4.26
C ALA A 159 0.10 -4.22 4.43
N PHE A 160 0.11 -4.94 3.33
CA PHE A 160 0.20 -6.40 3.30
C PHE A 160 1.55 -6.91 2.78
N ILE A 161 2.60 -6.11 2.94
CA ILE A 161 3.97 -6.52 2.67
C ILE A 161 4.71 -6.68 4.00
N SER A 162 5.33 -7.84 4.19
CA SER A 162 6.22 -8.03 5.34
C SER A 162 7.47 -7.15 5.18
N PRO A 163 7.74 -6.21 6.09
CA PRO A 163 8.94 -5.39 6.01
C PRO A 163 10.24 -6.20 6.19
N ASP A 164 10.13 -7.40 6.74
CA ASP A 164 11.29 -8.27 6.98
C ASP A 164 11.65 -9.10 5.75
N THR A 165 10.66 -9.44 4.90
CA THR A 165 10.87 -10.33 3.74
C THR A 165 10.59 -9.67 2.40
N GLY A 166 9.92 -8.52 2.38
CA GLY A 166 9.45 -7.85 1.18
C GLY A 166 8.37 -8.61 0.41
N LYS A 167 7.78 -9.67 1.01
CA LYS A 167 6.80 -10.53 0.35
C LYS A 167 5.37 -10.20 0.78
N PRO A 168 4.38 -10.42 -0.10
CA PRO A 168 2.96 -10.37 0.24
C PRO A 168 2.65 -11.34 1.39
N VAL A 169 1.83 -10.90 2.35
CA VAL A 169 1.51 -11.67 3.55
C VAL A 169 0.16 -11.24 4.12
N GLY A 170 -0.56 -12.20 4.70
CA GLY A 170 -1.73 -11.92 5.51
C GLY A 170 -3.03 -12.43 4.93
N ARG A 171 -4.13 -12.04 5.59
CA ARG A 171 -5.51 -12.38 5.22
C ARG A 171 -6.40 -11.16 5.47
N VAL A 172 -7.35 -10.89 4.59
CA VAL A 172 -8.29 -9.76 4.71
C VAL A 172 -9.63 -10.26 5.22
N TYR A 173 -10.13 -9.68 6.30
CA TYR A 173 -11.46 -9.95 6.86
C TYR A 173 -12.43 -8.92 6.28
N ILE A 174 -13.13 -9.32 5.21
CA ILE A 174 -13.94 -8.42 4.38
C ILE A 174 -15.11 -7.89 5.18
N GLY A 175 -15.18 -6.54 5.30
CA GLY A 175 -16.27 -5.85 6.01
C GLY A 175 -16.16 -5.83 7.53
N GLU A 176 -15.17 -6.53 8.12
CA GLU A 176 -14.94 -6.49 9.56
C GLU A 176 -14.09 -5.28 9.95
N SER A 177 -14.49 -4.58 11.04
CA SER A 177 -13.81 -3.37 11.53
C SER A 177 -13.20 -3.56 12.91
N ILE A 178 -12.02 -2.94 13.11
CA ILE A 178 -11.36 -2.84 14.41
C ILE A 178 -11.50 -1.44 15.04
N ASP A 179 -12.25 -0.51 14.44
CA ASP A 179 -12.43 0.85 14.96
C ASP A 179 -12.79 0.86 16.44
N GLY A 180 -13.85 0.15 16.79
CA GLY A 180 -14.33 0.10 18.16
C GLY A 180 -13.31 -0.48 19.16
N TYR A 181 -12.43 -1.37 18.71
CA TYR A 181 -11.36 -1.93 19.54
C TYR A 181 -10.22 -0.92 19.74
N VAL A 182 -9.74 -0.32 18.67
CA VAL A 182 -8.66 0.68 18.70
C VAL A 182 -9.06 1.89 19.52
N TYR A 183 -10.26 2.44 19.27
CA TYR A 183 -10.75 3.61 19.98
C TYR A 183 -10.97 3.34 21.47
N ARG A 184 -11.51 2.18 21.87
CA ARG A 184 -11.62 1.82 23.30
C ARG A 184 -10.27 1.72 23.99
N LEU A 185 -9.24 1.19 23.33
CA LEU A 185 -7.90 1.16 23.90
C LEU A 185 -7.29 2.54 24.04
N ASN A 186 -7.55 3.44 23.09
CA ASN A 186 -7.13 4.83 23.19
C ASN A 186 -7.89 5.58 24.30
N ASP A 187 -9.20 5.39 24.43
CA ASP A 187 -9.97 5.98 25.53
C ASP A 187 -9.48 5.51 26.90
N ARG A 188 -9.13 4.22 26.99
CA ARG A 188 -8.54 3.66 28.21
C ARG A 188 -7.19 4.31 28.54
N ALA A 189 -6.33 4.56 27.55
CA ALA A 189 -5.07 5.25 27.76
C ALA A 189 -5.32 6.71 28.18
N TRP A 190 -6.22 7.40 27.51
CA TRP A 190 -6.55 8.81 27.78
C TRP A 190 -7.15 9.02 29.17
N SER A 191 -8.02 8.11 29.63
CA SER A 191 -8.67 8.19 30.95
C SER A 191 -7.77 7.76 32.10
N ALA A 192 -6.57 7.20 31.87
CA ALA A 192 -5.67 6.70 32.92
C ALA A 192 -5.02 7.79 33.79
N GLY A 193 -5.11 9.08 33.43
CA GLY A 193 -4.71 10.23 34.24
C GLY A 193 -3.20 10.42 34.39
N PHE A 194 -2.78 11.06 35.47
CA PHE A 194 -1.41 11.55 35.70
C PHE A 194 -0.30 10.48 35.76
N PHE A 195 -0.62 9.23 36.07
CA PHE A 195 0.34 8.10 36.04
C PHE A 195 0.47 7.47 34.66
N SER A 196 0.00 8.14 33.63
CA SER A 196 -0.26 7.56 32.32
C SER A 196 0.98 7.29 31.46
N GLU A 197 2.06 8.09 31.56
CA GLU A 197 3.24 7.89 30.69
C GLU A 197 4.00 6.59 31.00
N GLU A 198 4.26 6.31 32.26
CA GLU A 198 4.97 5.08 32.66
C GLU A 198 4.11 3.85 32.40
N MET A 199 2.81 3.92 32.74
CA MET A 199 1.84 2.87 32.46
C MET A 199 1.61 2.69 30.94
N TYR A 200 1.60 3.76 30.18
CA TYR A 200 1.53 3.71 28.74
C TYR A 200 2.75 3.00 28.13
N ALA A 201 3.95 3.40 28.53
CA ALA A 201 5.19 2.77 28.05
C ALA A 201 5.21 1.27 28.38
N TYR A 202 4.80 0.87 29.59
CA TYR A 202 4.68 -0.53 29.98
C TYR A 202 3.63 -1.27 29.15
N ASN A 203 2.44 -0.71 29.03
CA ASN A 203 1.31 -1.33 28.32
C ASN A 203 1.52 -1.41 26.80
N SER A 204 2.45 -0.63 26.25
CA SER A 204 2.83 -0.66 24.83
C SER A 204 3.92 -1.69 24.50
N LEU A 205 4.49 -2.36 25.51
CA LEU A 205 5.48 -3.41 25.29
C LEU A 205 4.84 -4.63 24.61
N PRO A 206 5.63 -5.42 23.83
CA PRO A 206 5.14 -6.63 23.19
C PRO A 206 4.40 -7.57 24.15
N GLY A 207 3.22 -8.02 23.75
CA GLY A 207 2.34 -8.90 24.53
C GLY A 207 1.46 -8.19 25.57
N ASN A 208 1.66 -6.87 25.82
CA ASN A 208 0.83 -6.11 26.76
C ASN A 208 -0.39 -5.48 26.05
N ILE A 209 -1.27 -4.84 26.83
CA ILE A 209 -2.64 -4.50 26.44
C ILE A 209 -2.77 -3.66 25.15
N TYR A 210 -1.78 -2.80 24.84
CA TYR A 210 -1.78 -1.99 23.62
C TYR A 210 -1.08 -2.66 22.44
N ASP A 211 -0.56 -3.87 22.61
CA ASP A 211 -0.04 -4.69 21.51
C ASP A 211 -1.18 -5.41 20.78
N ILE A 212 -1.87 -4.69 19.90
CA ILE A 212 -3.04 -5.18 19.15
C ILE A 212 -2.72 -6.48 18.41
N LYS A 213 -1.55 -6.56 17.77
CA LYS A 213 -1.16 -7.72 16.95
C LYS A 213 -1.08 -9.03 17.76
N SER A 214 -0.78 -8.93 19.08
CA SER A 214 -0.71 -10.08 19.96
C SER A 214 -2.00 -10.34 20.74
N ASN A 215 -2.87 -9.33 20.92
CA ASN A 215 -4.00 -9.40 21.83
C ASN A 215 -5.37 -9.16 21.19
N TYR A 216 -5.47 -9.02 19.85
CA TYR A 216 -6.78 -8.85 19.23
C TYR A 216 -7.58 -10.17 19.32
N PRO A 217 -8.76 -10.16 19.95
CA PRO A 217 -9.51 -11.37 20.26
C PRO A 217 -9.83 -12.23 19.05
N GLY A 218 -9.47 -13.52 19.10
CA GLY A 218 -9.65 -14.48 18.01
C GLY A 218 -8.61 -14.39 16.89
N HIS A 219 -7.66 -13.46 17.01
CA HIS A 219 -6.60 -13.24 16.02
C HIS A 219 -5.24 -13.02 16.71
N GLU A 220 -5.03 -13.59 17.84
CA GLU A 220 -3.81 -13.49 18.63
C GLU A 220 -2.60 -13.92 17.80
N ASP A 221 -1.53 -13.12 17.86
CA ASP A 221 -0.28 -13.31 17.11
C ASP A 221 -0.42 -13.34 15.58
N ARG A 222 -1.53 -12.81 15.05
CA ARG A 222 -1.81 -12.70 13.61
C ARG A 222 -1.55 -11.30 13.07
N SER A 223 -0.30 -10.86 13.15
CA SER A 223 0.14 -9.48 12.82
C SER A 223 -0.37 -8.94 11.49
N TYR A 224 -0.56 -9.80 10.49
CA TYR A 224 -0.96 -9.41 9.12
C TYR A 224 -2.42 -9.77 8.79
N HIS A 225 -3.27 -10.03 9.78
CA HIS A 225 -4.71 -10.06 9.56
C HIS A 225 -5.22 -8.63 9.36
N GLY A 226 -5.99 -8.42 8.27
CA GLY A 226 -6.45 -7.12 7.81
C GLY A 226 -7.91 -6.86 8.08
N PHE A 227 -8.22 -5.70 8.66
CA PHE A 227 -9.55 -5.24 9.06
C PHE A 227 -9.75 -3.79 8.63
N LEU A 228 -10.99 -3.36 8.54
CA LEU A 228 -11.32 -1.95 8.33
C LEU A 228 -10.96 -1.12 9.57
N PHE A 229 -10.31 -0.01 9.33
CA PHE A 229 -10.10 1.08 10.27
C PHE A 229 -10.30 2.41 9.54
N ASP A 230 -11.20 3.24 10.02
CA ASP A 230 -11.59 4.50 9.37
C ASP A 230 -11.94 4.31 7.87
N GLY A 231 -12.68 3.21 7.58
CA GLY A 231 -13.16 2.87 6.24
C GLY A 231 -12.11 2.28 5.29
N LYS A 232 -10.86 2.09 5.72
CA LYS A 232 -9.79 1.48 4.93
C LYS A 232 -9.18 0.28 5.64
N TYR A 233 -8.70 -0.69 4.86
CA TYR A 233 -8.06 -1.87 5.43
C TYR A 233 -6.67 -1.55 5.96
N ILE A 234 -6.41 -2.00 7.20
CA ILE A 234 -5.11 -2.04 7.84
C ILE A 234 -4.87 -3.42 8.42
N THR A 235 -3.62 -3.79 8.63
CA THR A 235 -3.24 -5.00 9.37
C THR A 235 -3.25 -4.73 10.88
N LEU A 236 -3.34 -5.79 11.71
CA LEU A 236 -3.25 -5.65 13.18
C LEU A 236 -1.89 -5.03 13.60
N ARG A 237 -0.80 -5.30 12.85
CA ARG A 237 0.50 -4.67 13.06
C ARG A 237 0.43 -3.15 12.86
N GLU A 238 -0.27 -2.70 11.85
CA GLU A 238 -0.48 -1.28 11.58
C GLU A 238 -1.38 -0.63 12.63
N GLY A 239 -2.46 -1.31 13.01
CA GLY A 239 -3.36 -0.88 14.09
C GLY A 239 -2.61 -0.62 15.40
N GLY A 240 -1.65 -1.49 15.75
CA GLY A 240 -0.80 -1.29 16.93
C GLY A 240 0.07 -0.03 16.84
N ASN A 241 0.70 0.22 15.68
CA ASN A 241 1.51 1.42 15.49
C ASN A 241 0.64 2.70 15.46
N ILE A 242 -0.55 2.65 14.84
CA ILE A 242 -1.52 3.75 14.84
C ILE A 242 -1.96 4.05 16.28
N LEU A 243 -2.35 3.03 17.05
CA LEU A 243 -2.74 3.19 18.45
C LEU A 243 -1.62 3.80 19.29
N ALA A 244 -0.37 3.38 19.08
CA ALA A 244 0.77 3.95 19.79
C ALA A 244 0.87 5.47 19.58
N GLY A 245 0.75 5.93 18.34
CA GLY A 245 0.73 7.36 18.03
C GLY A 245 -0.48 8.08 18.62
N MET A 246 -1.69 7.52 18.51
CA MET A 246 -2.90 8.10 19.09
C MET A 246 -2.78 8.26 20.59
N ASN A 247 -2.30 7.23 21.30
CA ASN A 247 -2.10 7.28 22.74
C ASN A 247 -1.09 8.36 23.14
N ALA A 248 0.04 8.47 22.42
CA ALA A 248 1.02 9.50 22.68
C ALA A 248 0.43 10.91 22.57
N ALA A 249 -0.35 11.18 21.51
CA ALA A 249 -1.01 12.47 21.34
C ALA A 249 -2.03 12.77 22.45
N THR A 250 -2.93 11.82 22.74
CA THR A 250 -3.98 12.00 23.75
C THR A 250 -3.42 12.10 25.18
N LEU A 251 -2.23 11.58 25.42
CA LEU A 251 -1.48 11.75 26.66
C LEU A 251 -0.61 13.02 26.69
N SER A 252 -0.71 13.86 25.66
CA SER A 252 0.07 15.11 25.53
C SER A 252 1.59 14.89 25.49
N ILE A 253 2.06 13.69 25.09
CA ILE A 253 3.48 13.41 24.91
C ILE A 253 3.93 14.14 23.62
N PRO A 254 4.97 15.01 23.69
CA PRO A 254 5.47 15.69 22.50
C PRO A 254 5.90 14.70 21.42
N TYR A 255 5.58 14.99 20.15
CA TYR A 255 5.85 14.06 19.04
C TYR A 255 7.30 13.61 18.94
N ASP A 256 8.25 14.53 19.17
CA ASP A 256 9.67 14.22 19.11
C ASP A 256 10.09 13.24 20.23
N GLU A 257 9.58 13.41 21.44
CA GLU A 257 9.83 12.50 22.55
C GLU A 257 9.19 11.12 22.32
N PHE A 258 7.97 11.08 21.79
CA PHE A 258 7.33 9.85 21.36
C PHE A 258 8.16 9.11 20.31
N GLN A 259 8.68 9.81 19.29
CA GLN A 259 9.48 9.19 18.24
C GLN A 259 10.84 8.69 18.76
N LYS A 260 11.49 9.39 19.66
CA LYS A 260 12.72 8.92 20.31
C LYS A 260 12.47 7.64 21.09
N ALA A 261 11.39 7.59 21.87
CA ALA A 261 11.01 6.42 22.65
C ALA A 261 10.65 5.22 21.74
N SER A 262 9.89 5.44 20.67
CA SER A 262 9.51 4.42 19.67
C SER A 262 10.74 3.87 18.96
N GLY A 263 11.66 4.75 18.53
CA GLY A 263 12.92 4.34 17.91
C GLY A 263 13.81 3.57 18.86
N ALA A 264 13.89 3.97 20.13
CA ALA A 264 14.65 3.27 21.16
C ALA A 264 14.07 1.87 21.43
N LEU A 265 12.74 1.75 21.48
CA LEU A 265 12.07 0.46 21.66
C LEU A 265 12.30 -0.45 20.44
N HIS A 266 12.21 0.10 19.21
CA HIS A 266 12.43 -0.65 18.00
C HIS A 266 13.87 -1.16 17.86
N ALA A 267 14.86 -0.27 18.07
CA ALA A 267 16.27 -0.59 17.82
C ALA A 267 16.94 -1.35 18.98
N GLY A 268 16.48 -1.13 20.21
CA GLY A 268 17.11 -1.70 21.42
C GLY A 268 16.17 -2.49 22.33
N GLY A 269 14.91 -2.69 21.92
CA GLY A 269 13.91 -3.37 22.73
C GLY A 269 13.65 -2.68 24.08
N LYS A 270 13.24 -3.44 25.09
CA LYS A 270 12.98 -2.92 26.45
C LYS A 270 14.21 -2.22 27.05
N LEU A 271 15.40 -2.76 26.84
CA LEU A 271 16.66 -2.16 27.34
C LEU A 271 16.97 -0.85 26.62
N GLY A 272 16.67 -0.77 25.31
CA GLY A 272 16.81 0.45 24.54
C GLY A 272 15.92 1.57 25.07
N LEU A 273 14.67 1.27 25.36
CA LEU A 273 13.73 2.22 25.96
C LEU A 273 14.19 2.69 27.36
N ILE A 274 14.64 1.78 28.21
CA ILE A 274 15.19 2.12 29.52
C ILE A 274 16.39 3.04 29.36
N ARG A 275 17.35 2.70 28.50
CA ARG A 275 18.52 3.52 28.23
C ARG A 275 18.13 4.93 27.76
N HIS A 276 17.17 5.02 26.83
CA HIS A 276 16.67 6.32 26.39
C HIS A 276 16.10 7.15 27.53
N LYS A 277 15.19 6.55 28.33
CA LYS A 277 14.54 7.24 29.45
C LYS A 277 15.52 7.67 30.55
N THR A 278 16.59 6.91 30.81
CA THR A 278 17.57 7.20 31.89
C THR A 278 18.72 8.11 31.47
N THR A 279 19.12 8.06 30.20
CA THR A 279 20.33 8.77 29.70
C THR A 279 20.06 9.79 28.61
N GLY A 280 18.82 9.85 28.05
CA GLY A 280 18.50 10.66 26.86
C GLY A 280 19.12 10.13 25.57
N TYR A 281 19.70 8.92 25.56
CA TYR A 281 20.35 8.35 24.39
C TYR A 281 19.34 8.11 23.26
N THR A 282 19.66 8.54 22.03
CA THR A 282 18.86 8.32 20.83
C THR A 282 19.52 7.30 19.90
N TYR A 283 18.71 6.42 19.28
CA TYR A 283 19.18 5.30 18.45
C TYR A 283 19.36 5.66 16.97
N GLY A 284 19.19 6.90 16.62
CA GLY A 284 19.32 7.40 15.25
C GLY A 284 19.01 8.88 15.20
N THR A 285 18.82 9.40 13.98
CA THR A 285 18.58 10.81 13.74
C THR A 285 17.11 11.08 13.45
N TYR A 286 16.72 12.36 13.64
CA TYR A 286 15.42 12.86 13.20
C TYR A 286 15.14 12.48 11.72
N PRO A 287 13.92 12.15 11.33
CA PRO A 287 12.70 12.15 12.16
C PRO A 287 12.39 10.79 12.84
N ARG A 288 13.12 9.73 12.56
CA ARG A 288 12.76 8.35 12.91
C ARG A 288 13.43 7.79 14.15
N TYR A 289 14.56 8.36 14.55
CA TYR A 289 15.33 7.94 15.72
C TYR A 289 15.57 6.43 15.87
N GLY A 290 15.79 5.73 14.71
CA GLY A 290 15.99 4.29 14.68
C GLY A 290 14.74 3.46 14.35
N GLU A 291 13.55 4.07 14.28
CA GLU A 291 12.34 3.40 13.80
C GLU A 291 12.40 3.16 12.29
N ILE A 292 11.93 2.01 11.80
CA ILE A 292 11.83 1.75 10.36
C ILE A 292 10.70 2.58 9.74
N ASN A 293 10.83 2.91 8.45
CA ASN A 293 9.87 3.78 7.77
C ASN A 293 8.44 3.25 7.82
N TYR A 294 8.26 1.94 7.75
CA TYR A 294 6.97 1.27 7.88
C TYR A 294 6.25 1.66 9.18
N GLN A 295 6.91 1.54 10.32
CA GLN A 295 6.31 1.86 11.62
C GLN A 295 6.13 3.36 11.82
N TYR A 296 7.15 4.14 11.46
CA TYR A 296 7.14 5.61 11.55
C TYR A 296 5.93 6.25 10.86
N LEU A 297 5.59 5.82 9.64
CA LEU A 297 4.45 6.39 8.91
C LEU A 297 3.12 6.10 9.61
N ARG A 298 2.97 4.91 10.19
CA ARG A 298 1.75 4.49 10.92
C ARG A 298 1.62 5.21 12.25
N SER A 299 2.70 5.29 13.02
CA SER A 299 2.72 5.97 14.31
C SER A 299 2.50 7.48 14.15
N LYS A 300 3.07 8.09 13.10
CA LYS A 300 2.80 9.49 12.74
C LYS A 300 1.35 9.74 12.37
N TYR A 301 0.76 8.85 11.54
CA TYR A 301 -0.66 8.93 11.20
C TYR A 301 -1.52 8.87 12.47
N GLY A 302 -1.25 7.89 13.35
CA GLY A 302 -1.95 7.75 14.62
C GLY A 302 -1.82 8.97 15.51
N TYR A 303 -0.62 9.57 15.61
CA TYR A 303 -0.41 10.78 16.40
C TYR A 303 -1.29 11.95 15.90
N ASN A 304 -1.32 12.17 14.59
CA ASN A 304 -2.17 13.19 13.99
C ASN A 304 -3.67 12.91 14.22
N LEU A 305 -4.09 11.64 14.18
CA LEU A 305 -5.46 11.24 14.51
C LEU A 305 -5.79 11.51 15.97
N GLY A 306 -4.87 11.24 16.89
CA GLY A 306 -5.00 11.57 18.32
C GLY A 306 -5.16 13.08 18.57
N LEU A 307 -4.39 13.92 17.88
CA LEU A 307 -4.55 15.39 17.94
C LEU A 307 -5.95 15.82 17.50
N LYS A 308 -6.44 15.30 16.37
CA LYS A 308 -7.82 15.58 15.90
C LYS A 308 -8.86 15.17 16.93
N ARG A 309 -8.70 14.05 17.61
CA ARG A 309 -9.61 13.63 18.68
C ARG A 309 -9.62 14.59 19.86
N ILE A 310 -8.47 15.17 20.25
CA ILE A 310 -8.41 16.19 21.29
C ILE A 310 -9.17 17.44 20.85
N GLU A 311 -8.90 17.93 19.63
CA GLU A 311 -9.58 19.09 19.05
C GLU A 311 -11.10 18.89 19.04
N CYS A 312 -11.58 17.74 18.54
CA CYS A 312 -12.99 17.39 18.52
C CYS A 312 -13.63 17.36 19.93
N ASN A 313 -12.90 16.85 20.92
CA ASN A 313 -13.40 16.80 22.31
C ASN A 313 -13.47 18.20 22.96
N LEU A 314 -12.58 19.11 22.57
CA LEU A 314 -12.61 20.51 23.00
C LEU A 314 -13.75 21.29 22.32
N ASP A 315 -14.05 20.99 21.05
CA ASP A 315 -15.10 21.64 20.26
C ASP A 315 -16.52 21.20 20.62
N ILE A 316 -16.72 20.05 21.27
CA ILE A 316 -18.03 19.64 21.81
C ILE A 316 -18.56 20.66 22.83
N ASN A 317 -17.68 21.42 23.47
CA ASN A 317 -18.04 22.55 24.32
C ASN A 317 -18.33 23.85 23.54
N ASN A 318 -18.07 23.88 22.21
CA ASN A 318 -18.23 25.04 21.32
C ASN A 318 -18.83 24.63 19.96
N ILE A 319 -20.06 24.14 19.92
CA ILE A 319 -21.00 23.97 18.80
C ILE A 319 -20.44 24.33 17.39
N LYS A 320 -19.33 23.78 16.97
CA LYS A 320 -18.82 23.90 15.59
C LYS A 320 -17.93 22.70 15.23
N SER A 321 -18.50 21.64 14.70
CA SER A 321 -17.96 20.96 13.52
C SER A 321 -18.75 19.73 13.14
N LEU A 322 -19.26 19.71 11.92
CA LEU A 322 -19.79 18.53 11.23
C LEU A 322 -18.69 17.43 10.97
N GLU A 323 -17.42 17.78 11.10
CA GLU A 323 -16.28 16.89 10.84
C GLU A 323 -15.94 15.94 12.01
N CYS A 324 -16.44 16.22 13.22
CA CYS A 324 -16.22 15.39 14.39
C CYS A 324 -17.28 14.29 14.60
N LYS A 325 -18.24 14.17 13.68
CA LYS A 325 -19.34 13.18 13.71
C LYS A 325 -19.09 12.03 12.72
N LYS A 326 -17.91 11.48 12.69
CA LYS A 326 -17.71 10.19 12.04
C LYS A 326 -17.24 9.17 13.06
#